data_cef6ec6826dedadf44283e5199fcfb98
#
_entry.id   cef6ec6826dedadf44283e5199fcfb98
#
_cell.length_a   1.000
_cell.length_b   1.000
_cell.length_c   1.000
_cell.angle_alpha   90.00
_cell.angle_beta   90.00
_cell.angle_gamma   90.00
#
_symmetry.space_group_name_H-M   'P 1'
#
loop_
_entity.id
_entity.type
_entity.pdbx_description
1 polymer ?
#
loop_
_entity_poly.entity_id
_entity_poly.type
_entity_poly.pdbx_seq_one_letter_code
_entity_poly.pdbx_strand_id
1 'polypeptide(L)'
;MIKFLAGAFLLLFSFTAAAQTPEDSVAFAGARWQITPLAAGAECRRAQIDMFDSRQTVSVVAYPARNFTTEIIQLDGKACATSELGKAAGADAALNGSYFNMKTLAPVTFVLIDKQILGRTTPGETMRTNGVIALRDKRGRKMDILRCDTTQYSRIARRYRSALAAGPVLVRDGR
;
A
#
# COMPACT_ATOMS: atom_id res chain seq x y z
N MET A 1 1.82 61.63 -24.30
CA MET A 1 2.66 60.52 -23.84
C MET A 1 1.75 59.51 -23.17
N ILE A 2 1.28 58.52 -23.94
CA ILE A 2 0.29 57.53 -23.52
C ILE A 2 1.04 56.25 -23.14
N LYS A 3 0.96 55.84 -21.88
CA LYS A 3 1.56 54.60 -21.38
C LYS A 3 0.52 53.44 -21.51
N PHE A 4 0.82 52.49 -22.37
CA PHE A 4 0.07 51.21 -22.44
C PHE A 4 0.56 50.33 -21.30
N LEU A 5 -0.38 49.94 -20.41
CA LEU A 5 -0.19 48.85 -19.43
C LEU A 5 -0.60 47.56 -20.07
N ALA A 6 0.35 46.70 -20.41
CA ALA A 6 0.07 45.35 -20.87
C ALA A 6 -0.18 44.45 -19.62
N GLY A 7 -1.45 44.14 -19.37
CA GLY A 7 -1.84 43.15 -18.36
C GLY A 7 -1.59 41.74 -18.90
N ALA A 8 -0.63 41.04 -18.31
CA ALA A 8 -0.43 39.62 -18.56
C ALA A 8 -1.51 38.79 -17.81
N PHE A 9 -2.43 38.21 -18.55
CA PHE A 9 -3.46 37.32 -18.05
C PHE A 9 -2.84 35.93 -17.84
N LEU A 10 -2.43 35.60 -16.63
CA LEU A 10 -1.91 34.29 -16.28
C LEU A 10 -3.10 33.32 -16.13
N LEU A 11 -3.37 32.53 -17.15
CA LEU A 11 -4.32 31.41 -17.10
C LEU A 11 -3.72 30.31 -16.21
N LEU A 12 -4.13 30.25 -14.97
CA LEU A 12 -3.89 29.13 -14.07
C LEU A 12 -4.77 27.95 -14.52
N PHE A 13 -4.20 27.05 -15.30
CA PHE A 13 -4.81 25.74 -15.53
C PHE A 13 -4.66 24.93 -14.24
N SER A 14 -5.73 24.86 -13.45
CA SER A 14 -5.84 23.91 -12.35
C SER A 14 -6.03 22.52 -12.96
N PHE A 15 -4.94 21.76 -13.09
CA PHE A 15 -5.03 20.32 -13.33
C PHE A 15 -5.61 19.67 -12.10
N THR A 16 -6.92 19.43 -12.08
CA THR A 16 -7.50 18.45 -11.16
C THR A 16 -7.05 17.08 -11.66
N ALA A 17 -6.04 16.51 -11.04
CA ALA A 17 -5.70 15.11 -11.24
C ALA A 17 -6.84 14.28 -10.63
N ALA A 18 -7.85 13.96 -11.45
CA ALA A 18 -8.79 12.92 -11.12
C ALA A 18 -8.03 11.59 -11.15
N ALA A 19 -7.83 10.97 -10.00
CA ALA A 19 -7.07 9.72 -9.88
C ALA A 19 -7.81 8.54 -10.55
N GLN A 20 -9.09 8.71 -10.87
CA GLN A 20 -9.93 7.69 -11.50
C GLN A 20 -11.08 8.36 -12.25
N THR A 21 -11.32 7.93 -13.49
CA THR A 21 -12.45 8.40 -14.30
C THR A 21 -13.64 7.47 -14.16
N PRO A 22 -14.87 7.90 -14.56
CA PRO A 22 -16.02 6.99 -14.65
C PRO A 22 -15.75 5.80 -15.59
N GLU A 23 -15.02 6.02 -16.66
CA GLU A 23 -14.62 5.01 -17.65
C GLU A 23 -13.70 3.95 -17.02
N ASP A 24 -12.74 4.35 -16.19
CA ASP A 24 -11.87 3.42 -15.44
C ASP A 24 -12.69 2.53 -14.50
N SER A 25 -13.69 3.11 -13.83
CA SER A 25 -14.58 2.35 -12.94
C SER A 25 -15.42 1.31 -13.70
N VAL A 26 -15.92 1.68 -14.88
CA VAL A 26 -16.67 0.76 -15.77
C VAL A 26 -15.74 -0.32 -16.29
N ALA A 27 -14.54 0.01 -16.74
CA ALA A 27 -13.55 -0.94 -17.22
C ALA A 27 -13.17 -1.95 -16.13
N PHE A 28 -12.96 -1.50 -14.89
CA PHE A 28 -12.68 -2.38 -13.76
C PHE A 28 -13.85 -3.29 -13.41
N ALA A 29 -15.08 -2.76 -13.36
CA ALA A 29 -16.29 -3.53 -13.05
C ALA A 29 -16.62 -4.58 -14.13
N GLY A 30 -16.34 -4.26 -15.40
CA GLY A 30 -16.53 -5.17 -16.55
C GLY A 30 -15.36 -6.11 -16.81
N ALA A 31 -14.31 -6.08 -16.00
CA ALA A 31 -13.09 -6.85 -16.25
C ALA A 31 -13.34 -8.36 -16.24
N ARG A 32 -12.72 -9.05 -17.19
CA ARG A 32 -12.73 -10.52 -17.25
C ARG A 32 -11.60 -11.07 -16.39
N TRP A 33 -11.95 -11.61 -15.23
CA TRP A 33 -11.00 -12.16 -14.29
C TRP A 33 -10.71 -13.64 -14.59
N GLN A 34 -9.44 -13.96 -14.75
CA GLN A 34 -8.95 -15.33 -14.68
C GLN A 34 -8.80 -15.69 -13.20
N ILE A 35 -9.54 -16.69 -12.75
CA ILE A 35 -9.52 -17.14 -11.35
C ILE A 35 -8.76 -18.45 -11.26
N THR A 36 -7.74 -18.49 -10.42
CA THR A 36 -6.94 -19.67 -10.12
C THR A 36 -7.17 -20.03 -8.65
N PRO A 37 -7.79 -21.16 -8.34
CA PRO A 37 -7.91 -21.65 -6.97
C PRO A 37 -6.53 -21.92 -6.36
N LEU A 38 -6.38 -21.54 -5.09
CA LEU A 38 -5.20 -21.81 -4.28
C LEU A 38 -5.58 -22.70 -3.08
N ALA A 39 -4.59 -23.09 -2.28
CA ALA A 39 -4.82 -23.91 -1.11
C ALA A 39 -5.75 -23.23 -0.09
N ALA A 40 -6.38 -24.02 0.79
CA ALA A 40 -7.16 -23.59 1.95
C ALA A 40 -8.31 -22.59 1.65
N GLY A 41 -8.85 -22.62 0.42
CA GLY A 41 -9.94 -21.75 -0.02
C GLY A 41 -9.50 -20.34 -0.41
N ALA A 42 -8.22 -20.12 -0.62
CA ALA A 42 -7.73 -18.91 -1.26
C ALA A 42 -7.88 -18.98 -2.78
N GLU A 43 -7.84 -17.84 -3.42
CA GLU A 43 -7.84 -17.73 -4.89
C GLU A 43 -6.98 -16.54 -5.34
N CYS A 44 -6.37 -16.70 -6.50
CA CYS A 44 -5.73 -15.62 -7.22
C CYS A 44 -6.61 -15.22 -8.41
N ARG A 45 -6.96 -13.94 -8.47
CA ARG A 45 -7.70 -13.34 -9.59
C ARG A 45 -6.76 -12.45 -10.37
N ARG A 46 -6.72 -12.59 -11.68
CA ARG A 46 -5.88 -11.79 -12.57
C ARG A 46 -6.69 -11.26 -13.74
N ALA A 47 -6.53 -9.98 -14.05
CA ALA A 47 -7.12 -9.38 -15.23
C ALA A 47 -6.15 -8.40 -15.88
N GLN A 48 -6.31 -8.20 -17.19
CA GLN A 48 -5.74 -7.07 -17.90
C GLN A 48 -6.86 -6.08 -18.19
N ILE A 49 -6.68 -4.84 -17.78
CA ILE A 49 -7.71 -3.81 -17.81
C ILE A 49 -7.09 -2.54 -18.41
N ASP A 50 -7.74 -1.97 -19.40
CA ASP A 50 -7.32 -0.68 -19.96
C ASP A 50 -7.93 0.42 -19.07
N MET A 51 -7.10 1.06 -18.25
CA MET A 51 -7.44 2.17 -17.34
C MET A 51 -6.24 3.09 -17.14
N PHE A 52 -6.50 4.33 -16.77
CA PHE A 52 -5.45 5.35 -16.61
C PHE A 52 -4.61 5.53 -17.88
N ASP A 53 -5.27 5.56 -19.05
CA ASP A 53 -4.64 5.67 -20.38
C ASP A 53 -3.57 4.60 -20.66
N SER A 54 -3.64 3.46 -19.98
CA SER A 54 -2.67 2.39 -20.16
C SER A 54 -3.25 1.01 -19.80
N ARG A 55 -2.59 -0.04 -20.33
CA ARG A 55 -2.96 -1.42 -19.99
C ARG A 55 -2.38 -1.83 -18.65
N GLN A 56 -3.27 -2.06 -17.69
CA GLN A 56 -2.91 -2.51 -16.35
C GLN A 56 -3.05 -4.02 -16.21
N THR A 57 -2.10 -4.66 -15.54
CA THR A 57 -2.26 -6.03 -15.05
C THR A 57 -2.58 -5.97 -13.57
N VAL A 58 -3.80 -6.36 -13.23
CA VAL A 58 -4.27 -6.38 -11.84
C VAL A 58 -4.27 -7.81 -11.35
N SER A 59 -3.63 -8.05 -10.20
CA SER A 59 -3.64 -9.33 -9.51
C SER A 59 -4.19 -9.14 -8.10
N VAL A 60 -5.16 -9.96 -7.72
CA VAL A 60 -5.81 -9.94 -6.41
C VAL A 60 -5.70 -11.33 -5.80
N VAL A 61 -5.22 -11.41 -4.56
CA VAL A 61 -5.28 -12.64 -3.76
C VAL A 61 -6.38 -12.46 -2.73
N ALA A 62 -7.40 -13.31 -2.82
CA ALA A 62 -8.50 -13.35 -1.85
C ALA A 62 -8.39 -14.64 -1.02
N TYR A 63 -8.54 -14.51 0.30
CA TYR A 63 -8.39 -15.66 1.21
C TYR A 63 -9.25 -15.52 2.46
N PRO A 64 -9.78 -16.63 3.01
CA PRO A 64 -10.46 -16.62 4.30
C PRO A 64 -9.45 -16.42 5.43
N ALA A 65 -9.50 -15.29 6.13
CA ALA A 65 -8.52 -14.91 7.14
C ALA A 65 -8.34 -15.96 8.27
N ARG A 66 -9.38 -16.77 8.55
CA ARG A 66 -9.30 -17.84 9.56
C ARG A 66 -8.33 -18.98 9.20
N ASN A 67 -8.06 -19.18 7.91
CA ASN A 67 -7.23 -20.28 7.38
C ASN A 67 -5.78 -19.86 7.17
N PHE A 68 -5.47 -18.56 7.29
CA PHE A 68 -4.15 -18.01 6.99
C PHE A 68 -3.59 -17.21 8.17
N THR A 69 -2.28 -17.05 8.15
CA THR A 69 -1.56 -16.13 9.03
C THR A 69 -0.91 -15.05 8.17
N THR A 70 -0.80 -13.83 8.71
CA THR A 70 -0.12 -12.72 8.05
C THR A 70 1.11 -12.34 8.83
N GLU A 71 2.22 -12.12 8.14
CA GLU A 71 3.50 -11.75 8.74
C GLU A 71 4.08 -10.54 8.03
N ILE A 72 4.76 -9.67 8.79
CA ILE A 72 5.56 -8.57 8.24
C ILE A 72 7.01 -8.99 8.40
N ILE A 73 7.72 -9.10 7.28
CA ILE A 73 9.12 -9.53 7.23
C ILE A 73 9.96 -8.37 6.72
N GLN A 74 11.08 -8.12 7.37
CA GLN A 74 12.09 -7.17 6.94
C GLN A 74 13.44 -7.87 6.91
N LEU A 75 14.21 -7.62 5.87
CA LEU A 75 15.61 -7.99 5.78
C LEU A 75 16.48 -6.81 6.25
N ASP A 76 17.36 -7.06 7.19
CA ASP A 76 18.28 -6.02 7.67
C ASP A 76 19.42 -5.79 6.67
N GLY A 77 19.51 -4.56 6.16
CA GLY A 77 20.57 -4.13 5.23
C GLY A 77 20.66 -4.91 3.92
N LYS A 78 19.62 -5.68 3.55
CA LYS A 78 19.59 -6.49 2.33
C LYS A 78 18.34 -6.20 1.52
N ALA A 79 18.47 -6.26 0.20
CA ALA A 79 17.34 -6.25 -0.72
C ALA A 79 17.27 -7.59 -1.47
N CYS A 80 16.08 -8.09 -1.67
CA CYS A 80 15.80 -9.21 -2.55
C CYS A 80 14.44 -9.04 -3.22
N ALA A 81 14.17 -9.84 -4.23
CA ALA A 81 12.84 -9.86 -4.83
C ALA A 81 11.79 -10.35 -3.82
N THR A 82 10.60 -9.75 -3.83
CA THR A 82 9.48 -10.15 -2.96
C THR A 82 9.13 -11.63 -3.11
N SER A 83 9.23 -12.17 -4.33
CA SER A 83 9.00 -13.58 -4.62
C SER A 83 10.04 -14.51 -3.97
N GLU A 84 11.29 -14.09 -3.89
CA GLU A 84 12.36 -14.86 -3.23
C GLU A 84 12.16 -14.87 -1.72
N LEU A 85 11.85 -13.70 -1.14
CA LEU A 85 11.57 -13.59 0.29
C LEU A 85 10.33 -14.38 0.69
N GLY A 86 9.25 -14.28 -0.09
CA GLY A 86 8.03 -15.05 0.14
C GLY A 86 8.27 -16.56 0.07
N LYS A 87 9.04 -17.02 -0.92
CA LYS A 87 9.42 -18.44 -1.05
C LYS A 87 10.27 -18.91 0.13
N ALA A 88 11.26 -18.13 0.56
CA ALA A 88 12.10 -18.45 1.71
C ALA A 88 11.31 -18.51 3.03
N ALA A 89 10.25 -17.71 3.16
CA ALA A 89 9.34 -17.71 4.29
C ALA A 89 8.25 -18.79 4.21
N GLY A 90 8.17 -19.57 3.13
CA GLY A 90 7.11 -20.55 2.90
C GLY A 90 5.72 -19.92 2.75
N ALA A 91 5.65 -18.69 2.24
CA ALA A 91 4.40 -17.96 2.09
C ALA A 91 3.63 -18.38 0.83
N ASP A 92 2.32 -18.55 0.95
CA ASP A 92 1.42 -18.80 -0.18
C ASP A 92 1.27 -17.56 -1.10
N ALA A 93 1.41 -16.37 -0.51
CA ALA A 93 1.43 -15.09 -1.23
C ALA A 93 2.30 -14.08 -0.49
N ALA A 94 2.97 -13.23 -1.24
CA ALA A 94 3.78 -12.14 -0.72
C ALA A 94 3.61 -10.89 -1.57
N LEU A 95 3.65 -9.73 -0.92
CA LEU A 95 3.69 -8.44 -1.60
C LEU A 95 4.69 -7.52 -0.90
N ASN A 96 5.25 -6.59 -1.63
CA ASN A 96 6.10 -5.57 -1.05
C ASN A 96 5.27 -4.65 -0.14
N GLY A 97 5.87 -4.26 0.97
CA GLY A 97 5.18 -3.49 2.00
C GLY A 97 5.24 -1.98 1.77
N SER A 98 6.22 -1.34 2.37
CA SER A 98 6.31 0.11 2.41
C SER A 98 7.55 0.64 1.70
N TYR A 99 7.92 1.88 2.00
CA TYR A 99 9.01 2.58 1.32
C TYR A 99 10.32 2.45 2.09
N PHE A 100 11.43 2.40 1.36
CA PHE A 100 12.78 2.32 1.93
C PHE A 100 13.76 3.21 1.15
N ASN A 101 14.84 3.59 1.78
CA ASN A 101 15.91 4.34 1.15
C ASN A 101 16.73 3.42 0.25
N MET A 102 16.80 3.72 -1.04
CA MET A 102 17.49 2.89 -2.04
C MET A 102 19.00 2.75 -1.82
N LYS A 103 19.61 3.68 -1.07
CA LYS A 103 21.08 3.64 -0.80
C LYS A 103 21.40 2.85 0.47
N THR A 104 20.59 3.04 1.52
CA THR A 104 20.86 2.44 2.84
C THR A 104 20.03 1.18 3.09
N LEU A 105 19.01 0.92 2.27
CA LEU A 105 18.01 -0.14 2.41
C LEU A 105 17.19 -0.05 3.72
N ALA A 106 17.37 1.02 4.49
CA ALA A 106 16.62 1.26 5.70
C ALA A 106 15.18 1.71 5.39
N PRO A 107 14.18 1.28 6.16
CA PRO A 107 12.80 1.76 5.99
C PRO A 107 12.72 3.27 6.26
N VAL A 108 12.00 3.99 5.40
CA VAL A 108 11.71 5.43 5.57
C VAL A 108 10.29 5.67 6.08
N THR A 109 9.58 4.62 6.44
CA THR A 109 8.25 4.62 7.03
C THR A 109 8.24 3.88 8.35
N PHE A 110 7.16 4.02 9.12
CA PHE A 110 7.03 3.30 10.39
C PHE A 110 6.91 1.80 10.17
N VAL A 111 7.84 1.06 10.73
CA VAL A 111 7.87 -0.41 10.74
C VAL A 111 8.04 -0.88 12.18
N LEU A 112 7.13 -1.72 12.63
CA LEU A 112 7.13 -2.37 13.92
C LEU A 112 7.07 -3.89 13.70
N ILE A 113 8.04 -4.62 14.20
CA ILE A 113 8.04 -6.09 14.16
C ILE A 113 8.33 -6.59 15.56
N ASP A 114 7.47 -7.48 16.06
CA ASP A 114 7.60 -8.08 17.39
C ASP A 114 7.83 -7.06 18.51
N LYS A 115 7.10 -5.94 18.48
CA LYS A 115 7.22 -4.82 19.43
C LYS A 115 8.50 -3.98 19.27
N GLN A 116 9.35 -4.28 18.32
CA GLN A 116 10.54 -3.48 18.01
C GLN A 116 10.25 -2.51 16.88
N ILE A 117 10.52 -1.23 17.07
CA ILE A 117 10.41 -0.21 16.03
C ILE A 117 11.71 -0.24 15.20
N LEU A 118 11.60 -0.72 13.96
CA LEU A 118 12.71 -0.84 13.02
C LEU A 118 12.81 0.35 12.07
N GLY A 119 11.73 1.09 11.90
CA GLY A 119 11.68 2.28 11.04
C GLY A 119 10.73 3.33 11.57
N ARG A 120 10.98 4.59 11.21
CA ARG A 120 10.11 5.73 11.50
C ARG A 120 9.84 6.49 10.21
N THR A 121 8.63 7.00 10.07
CA THR A 121 8.26 7.80 8.89
C THR A 121 9.08 9.09 8.87
N THR A 122 9.83 9.27 7.79
CA THR A 122 10.60 10.50 7.56
C THR A 122 9.66 11.64 7.11
N PRO A 123 10.05 12.92 7.29
CA PRO A 123 9.21 14.05 6.88
C PRO A 123 8.77 13.99 5.41
N GLY A 124 9.64 13.53 4.50
CA GLY A 124 9.33 13.40 3.08
C GLY A 124 8.26 12.36 2.75
N GLU A 125 8.05 11.37 3.63
CA GLU A 125 7.07 10.29 3.42
C GLU A 125 5.75 10.52 4.18
N THR A 126 5.66 11.55 5.01
CA THR A 126 4.48 11.81 5.86
C THR A 126 3.20 11.98 5.03
N MET A 127 3.29 12.65 3.88
CA MET A 127 2.14 12.89 3.01
C MET A 127 1.63 11.62 2.32
N ARG A 128 2.48 10.62 2.16
CA ARG A 128 2.18 9.37 1.43
C ARG A 128 1.76 8.24 2.35
N THR A 129 2.05 8.33 3.65
CA THR A 129 1.82 7.27 4.62
C THR A 129 0.74 7.65 5.61
N ASN A 130 -0.51 7.60 5.18
CA ASN A 130 -1.67 7.92 6.01
C ASN A 130 -2.43 6.68 6.52
N GLY A 131 -1.86 5.50 6.35
CA GLY A 131 -2.42 4.24 6.80
C GLY A 131 -1.41 3.33 7.47
N VAL A 132 -1.90 2.40 8.28
CA VAL A 132 -1.10 1.36 8.91
C VAL A 132 -1.84 0.03 8.81
N ILE A 133 -1.14 -0.99 8.32
CA ILE A 133 -1.53 -2.38 8.51
C ILE A 133 -0.96 -2.81 9.86
N ALA A 134 -1.79 -3.34 10.75
CA ALA A 134 -1.40 -3.66 12.12
C ALA A 134 -1.88 -5.05 12.55
N LEU A 135 -0.96 -5.87 13.04
CA LEU A 135 -1.18 -7.25 13.48
C LEU A 135 -1.20 -7.30 15.00
N ARG A 136 -2.27 -7.86 15.58
CA ARG A 136 -2.46 -7.90 17.04
C ARG A 136 -1.65 -8.98 17.72
N ASP A 137 -1.52 -10.12 17.09
CA ASP A 137 -0.91 -11.32 17.68
C ASP A 137 0.22 -11.88 16.79
N LYS A 138 0.96 -12.84 17.33
CA LYS A 138 2.07 -13.48 16.63
C LYS A 138 1.64 -14.26 15.37
N ARG A 139 0.40 -14.72 15.32
CA ARG A 139 -0.11 -15.49 14.19
C ARG A 139 -0.67 -14.61 13.09
N GLY A 140 -0.80 -13.29 13.33
CA GLY A 140 -1.33 -12.34 12.33
C GLY A 140 -2.75 -12.64 11.83
N ARG A 141 -3.54 -13.41 12.60
CA ARG A 141 -4.94 -13.73 12.23
C ARG A 141 -5.89 -12.57 12.36
N LYS A 142 -5.53 -11.59 13.19
CA LYS A 142 -6.28 -10.35 13.38
C LYS A 142 -5.45 -9.19 12.85
N MET A 143 -5.85 -8.73 11.70
CA MET A 143 -5.24 -7.60 11.00
C MET A 143 -6.22 -6.44 10.98
N ASP A 144 -5.75 -5.27 11.37
CA ASP A 144 -6.48 -4.02 11.24
C ASP A 144 -5.80 -3.15 10.19
N ILE A 145 -6.59 -2.45 9.37
CA ILE A 145 -6.14 -1.36 8.52
C ILE A 145 -6.62 -0.07 9.17
N LEU A 146 -5.68 0.76 9.60
CA LEU A 146 -5.95 1.96 10.37
C LEU A 146 -5.52 3.19 9.58
N ARG A 147 -6.39 4.18 9.46
CA ARG A 147 -5.95 5.51 9.06
C ARG A 147 -5.28 6.17 10.26
N CYS A 148 -4.04 6.57 10.10
CA CYS A 148 -3.31 7.26 11.15
C CYS A 148 -2.18 8.12 10.57
N ASP A 149 -1.72 9.03 11.37
CA ASP A 149 -0.53 9.86 11.14
C ASP A 149 0.60 9.49 12.11
N THR A 150 1.71 10.20 12.01
CA THR A 150 2.91 9.93 12.81
C THR A 150 2.70 10.11 14.32
N THR A 151 1.73 10.92 14.74
CA THR A 151 1.45 11.18 16.17
C THR A 151 0.86 9.96 16.87
N GLN A 152 0.26 9.06 16.12
CA GLN A 152 -0.43 7.87 16.62
C GLN A 152 0.47 6.62 16.69
N TYR A 153 1.68 6.66 16.12
CA TYR A 153 2.58 5.49 16.07
C TYR A 153 2.94 4.93 17.44
N SER A 154 3.11 5.77 18.46
CA SER A 154 3.36 5.31 19.83
C SER A 154 2.20 4.50 20.39
N ARG A 155 0.96 4.88 20.07
CA ARG A 155 -0.25 4.14 20.43
C ARG A 155 -0.32 2.81 19.70
N ILE A 156 0.00 2.79 18.40
CA ILE A 156 0.07 1.58 17.58
C ILE A 156 1.09 0.61 18.17
N ALA A 157 2.31 1.07 18.47
CA ALA A 157 3.37 0.23 19.01
C ALA A 157 2.99 -0.42 20.36
N ARG A 158 2.25 0.30 21.21
CA ARG A 158 1.74 -0.28 22.47
C ARG A 158 0.69 -1.37 22.24
N ARG A 159 -0.23 -1.15 21.28
CA ARG A 159 -1.41 -2.00 21.08
C ARG A 159 -1.14 -3.23 20.22
N TYR A 160 -0.31 -3.09 19.19
CA TYR A 160 -0.07 -4.11 18.18
C TYR A 160 1.29 -4.74 18.32
N ARG A 161 1.42 -5.99 17.87
CA ARG A 161 2.68 -6.72 17.88
C ARG A 161 3.57 -6.30 16.72
N SER A 162 2.99 -6.24 15.55
CA SER A 162 3.68 -5.79 14.33
C SER A 162 2.81 -4.81 13.55
N ALA A 163 3.41 -3.87 12.86
CA ALA A 163 2.70 -2.90 12.06
C ALA A 163 3.58 -2.32 10.97
N LEU A 164 2.97 -1.91 9.88
CA LEU A 164 3.63 -1.33 8.72
C LEU A 164 2.85 -0.12 8.22
N ALA A 165 3.49 1.06 8.22
CA ALA A 165 2.88 2.25 7.64
C ALA A 165 3.05 2.25 6.12
N ALA A 166 1.95 2.50 5.43
CA ALA A 166 1.88 2.62 3.98
C ALA A 166 0.78 3.62 3.60
N GLY A 167 0.53 3.79 2.33
CA GLY A 167 -0.54 4.68 1.87
C GLY A 167 -0.42 4.99 0.38
N PRO A 168 -1.37 5.79 -0.11
CA PRO A 168 -2.54 6.28 0.63
C PRO A 168 -3.57 5.18 0.94
N VAL A 169 -4.38 5.38 1.98
CA VAL A 169 -5.57 4.55 2.22
C VAL A 169 -6.59 4.87 1.13
N LEU A 170 -6.88 3.89 0.30
CA LEU A 170 -7.74 4.04 -0.89
C LEU A 170 -9.21 3.77 -0.58
N VAL A 171 -9.51 2.87 0.34
CA VAL A 171 -10.86 2.50 0.72
C VAL A 171 -11.03 2.62 2.22
N ARG A 172 -12.10 3.29 2.65
CA ARG A 172 -12.49 3.44 4.05
C ARG A 172 -13.99 3.17 4.18
N ASP A 173 -14.37 2.33 5.17
CA ASP A 173 -15.76 2.01 5.46
C ASP A 173 -16.54 1.58 4.20
N GLY A 174 -15.86 0.83 3.30
CA GLY A 174 -16.42 0.36 2.03
C GLY A 174 -16.58 1.43 0.95
N ARG A 175 -15.95 2.62 1.12
CA ARG A 175 -16.01 3.77 0.20
C ARG A 175 -14.62 4.29 -0.10
#